data_9198cde9f0cd687d66b356225487b2e2
#
_entry.id   9198cde9f0cd687d66b356225487b2e2
#
_cell.length_a   1.000
_cell.length_b   1.000
_cell.length_c   1.000
_cell.angle_alpha   90.00
_cell.angle_beta   90.00
_cell.angle_gamma   90.00
#
_symmetry.space_group_name_H-M   'P 1'
#
loop_
_entity.id
_entity.type
_entity.pdbx_description
1 polymer ?
#
loop_
_entity_poly.entity_id
_entity_poly.type
_entity_poly.pdbx_seq_one_letter_code
_entity_poly.pdbx_strand_id
1 'polypeptide(L)'
;MKRADFFVGGHQMIEIHNLTICHRYDLRKIVDDCTLTVKPTDKIAIIGEEGNGKSTLLKCIVDQKLIDNYCEVQGTIRSKNERIGYLPQELEHKHAEKTVYEYFCESDAFLLATPSQLHDIAQGLGSGVEMYYQTQTMSSLSGGEKIKYQLAAILLEQPSILLLDEPSNDLDIRTLAWLENFIKESKIPIIYISHDETLLANTANCIVHLELVKRKTEARHTIMNIGYDAYKELRNKQFEKQMIDAQSERRQD
;
A
#
# COMPACT_ATOMS: atom_id res chain seq x y z
N MET A 1 -34.64 -2.47 -0.38
CA MET A 1 -33.32 -1.92 -0.71
C MET A 1 -33.05 -0.75 0.22
N LYS A 2 -32.39 -0.98 1.35
CA LYS A 2 -31.97 0.09 2.28
C LYS A 2 -30.52 0.43 1.93
N ARG A 3 -30.30 1.63 1.41
CA ARG A 3 -28.97 2.24 1.31
C ARG A 3 -28.39 2.27 2.72
N ALA A 4 -27.26 1.63 2.92
CA ALA A 4 -26.45 1.88 4.07
C ALA A 4 -25.84 3.28 3.90
N ASP A 5 -26.43 4.27 4.56
CA ASP A 5 -25.84 5.59 4.75
C ASP A 5 -24.63 5.42 5.68
N PHE A 6 -23.44 5.28 5.11
CA PHE A 6 -22.20 5.31 5.85
C PHE A 6 -21.74 6.76 6.03
N PHE A 7 -21.94 7.25 7.22
CA PHE A 7 -21.26 8.29 7.99
C PHE A 7 -20.42 9.33 7.21
N VAL A 8 -21.02 10.49 7.03
CA VAL A 8 -20.32 11.76 6.91
C VAL A 8 -20.07 12.28 8.33
N GLY A 9 -18.95 11.98 8.88
CA GLY A 9 -18.38 12.57 10.07
C GLY A 9 -16.89 12.20 10.04
N GLY A 10 -15.99 13.17 10.19
CA GLY A 10 -14.54 13.03 10.01
C GLY A 10 -13.88 11.91 10.83
N HIS A 11 -14.22 10.66 10.53
CA HIS A 11 -13.67 9.48 11.17
C HIS A 11 -12.27 9.24 10.62
N GLN A 12 -11.28 9.47 11.45
CA GLN A 12 -9.91 9.04 11.23
C GLN A 12 -9.88 7.53 11.38
N MET A 13 -9.42 6.81 10.35
CA MET A 13 -9.40 5.36 10.33
C MET A 13 -8.11 4.81 10.94
N ILE A 14 -6.95 5.37 10.55
CA ILE A 14 -5.66 5.07 11.17
C ILE A 14 -5.01 6.40 11.59
N GLU A 15 -4.51 6.41 12.82
CA GLU A 15 -3.72 7.51 13.37
C GLU A 15 -2.34 6.99 13.75
N ILE A 16 -1.31 7.56 13.14
CA ILE A 16 0.09 7.29 13.44
C ILE A 16 0.64 8.53 14.13
N HIS A 17 1.21 8.37 15.32
CA HIS A 17 1.78 9.47 16.10
C HIS A 17 3.22 9.19 16.48
N ASN A 18 4.12 10.10 16.09
CA ASN A 18 5.54 10.11 16.43
C ASN A 18 6.20 8.75 16.20
N LEU A 19 5.84 8.08 15.08
CA LEU A 19 6.33 6.76 14.75
C LEU A 19 7.80 6.83 14.35
N THR A 20 8.64 6.10 15.09
CA THR A 20 10.05 5.89 14.78
C THR A 20 10.30 4.40 14.65
N ILE A 21 10.88 3.98 13.54
CA ILE A 21 11.25 2.61 13.25
C ILE A 21 12.77 2.55 13.08
N CYS A 22 13.43 1.76 13.92
CA CYS A 22 14.87 1.55 13.90
C CYS A 22 15.22 0.09 13.59
N HIS A 23 16.17 -0.14 12.71
CA HIS A 23 16.69 -1.46 12.43
C HIS A 23 17.55 -1.94 13.61
N ARG A 24 17.33 -3.19 14.10
CA ARG A 24 17.98 -3.68 15.33
C ARG A 24 19.47 -3.93 15.20
N TYR A 25 19.95 -4.29 14.00
CA TYR A 25 21.34 -4.70 13.81
C TYR A 25 22.31 -3.52 13.67
N ASP A 26 21.93 -2.50 12.91
CA ASP A 26 22.78 -1.35 12.61
C ASP A 26 22.26 -0.05 13.24
N LEU A 27 21.18 -0.14 14.04
CA LEU A 27 20.53 0.98 14.74
C LEU A 27 20.12 2.12 13.79
N ARG A 28 20.05 1.84 12.49
CA ARG A 28 19.64 2.82 11.48
C ARG A 28 18.16 3.11 11.61
N LYS A 29 17.81 4.38 11.70
CA LYS A 29 16.43 4.82 11.60
C LYS A 29 15.94 4.62 10.16
N ILE A 30 14.81 3.95 10.00
CA ILE A 30 14.09 3.75 8.74
C ILE A 30 13.03 4.83 8.59
N VAL A 31 12.32 5.11 9.68
CA VAL A 31 11.34 6.18 9.81
C VAL A 31 11.67 6.92 11.11
N ASP A 32 11.59 8.24 11.11
CA ASP A 32 11.89 9.07 12.27
C ASP A 32 10.77 10.08 12.50
N ASP A 33 10.09 9.98 13.65
CA ASP A 33 9.04 10.90 14.13
C ASP A 33 7.89 11.13 13.14
N CYS A 34 7.44 10.07 12.45
CA CYS A 34 6.37 10.16 11.46
C CYS A 34 5.00 10.26 12.11
N THR A 35 4.24 11.28 11.71
CA THR A 35 2.84 11.45 12.11
C THR A 35 1.96 11.53 10.88
N LEU A 36 1.01 10.59 10.76
CA LEU A 36 0.12 10.46 9.61
C LEU A 36 -1.29 10.09 10.07
N THR A 37 -2.28 10.70 9.46
CA THR A 37 -3.70 10.36 9.67
C THR A 37 -4.31 9.90 8.35
N VAL A 38 -4.96 8.74 8.36
CA VAL A 38 -5.65 8.16 7.20
C VAL A 38 -7.14 8.45 7.29
N LYS A 39 -7.69 9.03 6.23
CA LYS A 39 -9.11 9.38 6.08
C LYS A 39 -9.82 8.39 5.14
N PRO A 40 -11.17 8.29 5.21
CA PRO A 40 -11.94 7.31 4.41
C PRO A 40 -11.75 7.39 2.88
N THR A 41 -11.37 8.54 2.36
CA THR A 41 -11.22 8.77 0.91
C THR A 41 -9.77 8.76 0.44
N ASP A 42 -8.82 8.51 1.34
CA ASP A 42 -7.40 8.65 1.03
C ASP A 42 -6.91 7.53 0.11
N LYS A 43 -6.08 7.94 -0.84
CA LYS A 43 -5.25 7.10 -1.70
C LYS A 43 -3.80 7.53 -1.47
N ILE A 44 -3.19 6.94 -0.44
CA ILE A 44 -1.85 7.34 0.02
C ILE A 44 -0.82 6.51 -0.72
N ALA A 45 0.04 7.18 -1.48
CA ALA A 45 1.18 6.53 -2.10
C ALA A 45 2.44 6.72 -1.24
N ILE A 46 3.08 5.63 -0.86
CA ILE A 46 4.39 5.63 -0.21
C ILE A 46 5.44 5.46 -1.30
N ILE A 47 6.30 6.46 -1.45
CA ILE A 47 7.36 6.50 -2.45
C ILE A 47 8.75 6.66 -1.82
N GLY A 48 9.79 6.40 -2.59
CA GLY A 48 11.19 6.51 -2.16
C GLY A 48 12.07 5.47 -2.85
N GLU A 49 13.38 5.60 -2.74
CA GLU A 49 14.32 4.64 -3.31
C GLU A 49 14.18 3.24 -2.70
N GLU A 50 14.72 2.23 -3.41
CA GLU A 50 14.83 0.89 -2.86
C GLU A 50 15.65 0.88 -1.57
N GLY A 51 15.19 0.09 -0.58
CA GLY A 51 15.83 0.01 0.73
C GLY A 51 15.52 1.17 1.69
N ASN A 52 14.69 2.15 1.31
CA ASN A 52 14.28 3.25 2.20
C ASN A 52 13.21 2.84 3.24
N GLY A 53 12.83 1.56 3.29
CA GLY A 53 11.94 1.05 4.34
C GLY A 53 10.43 1.22 4.07
N LYS A 54 10.03 1.43 2.81
CA LYS A 54 8.61 1.54 2.42
C LYS A 54 7.78 0.35 2.89
N SER A 55 8.18 -0.87 2.52
CA SER A 55 7.50 -2.11 2.93
C SER A 55 7.57 -2.33 4.44
N THR A 56 8.64 -1.88 5.11
CA THR A 56 8.76 -1.96 6.57
C THR A 56 7.72 -1.06 7.25
N LEU A 57 7.55 0.17 6.76
CA LEU A 57 6.49 1.06 7.25
C LEU A 57 5.10 0.46 7.00
N LEU A 58 4.85 -0.06 5.80
CA LEU A 58 3.56 -0.66 5.46
C LEU A 58 3.25 -1.87 6.36
N LYS A 59 4.19 -2.79 6.55
CA LYS A 59 4.07 -3.94 7.45
C LYS A 59 3.86 -3.51 8.91
N CYS A 60 4.54 -2.45 9.37
CA CYS A 60 4.35 -1.89 10.70
C CYS A 60 2.91 -1.39 10.92
N ILE A 61 2.29 -0.81 9.89
CA ILE A 61 0.89 -0.36 9.94
C ILE A 61 -0.06 -1.56 9.98
N VAL A 62 0.25 -2.65 9.29
CA VAL A 62 -0.54 -3.88 9.28
C VAL A 62 -0.53 -4.54 10.67
N ASP A 63 0.66 -4.90 11.14
CA ASP A 63 0.92 -5.45 12.48
C ASP A 63 2.42 -5.27 12.81
N GLN A 64 2.72 -4.60 13.91
CA GLN A 64 4.10 -4.39 14.37
C GLN A 64 4.87 -5.70 14.52
N LYS A 65 4.20 -6.81 14.84
CA LYS A 65 4.81 -8.13 14.95
C LYS A 65 5.49 -8.60 13.66
N LEU A 66 5.05 -8.12 12.49
CA LEU A 66 5.66 -8.48 11.20
C LEU A 66 7.10 -7.98 11.06
N ILE A 67 7.51 -7.01 11.87
CA ILE A 67 8.83 -6.40 11.81
C ILE A 67 9.63 -6.53 13.12
N ASP A 68 9.06 -7.08 14.18
CA ASP A 68 9.65 -7.18 15.52
C ASP A 68 10.98 -7.94 15.54
N ASN A 69 11.18 -8.89 14.62
CA ASN A 69 12.41 -9.68 14.55
C ASN A 69 13.63 -8.89 14.04
N TYR A 70 13.42 -7.78 13.31
CA TYR A 70 14.51 -6.97 12.75
C TYR A 70 14.41 -5.47 13.01
N CYS A 71 13.29 -4.98 13.55
CA CYS A 71 13.10 -3.56 13.87
C CYS A 71 12.63 -3.35 15.32
N GLU A 72 12.92 -2.17 15.83
CA GLU A 72 12.31 -1.60 17.04
C GLU A 72 11.37 -0.47 16.63
N VAL A 73 10.22 -0.41 17.28
CA VAL A 73 9.18 0.56 17.00
C VAL A 73 8.91 1.42 18.24
N GLN A 74 8.90 2.74 18.05
CA GLN A 74 8.49 3.73 19.06
C GLN A 74 7.36 4.57 18.48
N GLY A 75 6.54 5.16 19.33
CA GLY A 75 5.33 5.87 18.93
C GLY A 75 4.09 5.01 18.99
N THR A 76 3.01 5.45 18.37
CA THR A 76 1.72 4.73 18.43
C THR A 76 1.04 4.68 17.08
N ILE A 77 0.44 3.52 16.77
CA ILE A 77 -0.46 3.32 15.65
C ILE A 77 -1.82 2.92 16.24
N ARG A 78 -2.85 3.69 15.92
CA ARG A 78 -4.23 3.45 16.36
C ARG A 78 -5.10 3.21 15.14
N SER A 79 -5.70 2.02 15.05
CA SER A 79 -6.57 1.61 13.94
C SER A 79 -8.04 1.43 14.33
N LYS A 80 -8.47 1.84 15.50
CA LYS A 80 -9.88 1.88 16.00
C LYS A 80 -10.78 0.74 15.48
N ASN A 81 -10.36 -0.50 15.60
CA ASN A 81 -11.06 -1.69 15.12
C ASN A 81 -11.20 -1.79 13.59
N GLU A 82 -10.37 -1.10 12.83
CA GLU A 82 -10.33 -1.24 11.38
C GLU A 82 -9.85 -2.64 10.98
N ARG A 83 -10.51 -3.22 9.98
CA ARG A 83 -10.05 -4.46 9.35
C ARG A 83 -9.10 -4.09 8.22
N ILE A 84 -7.82 -4.39 8.42
CA ILE A 84 -6.78 -4.08 7.45
C ILE A 84 -6.64 -5.25 6.49
N GLY A 85 -6.91 -5.02 5.20
CA GLY A 85 -6.56 -5.94 4.13
C GLY A 85 -5.14 -5.65 3.64
N TYR A 86 -4.28 -6.65 3.63
CA TYR A 86 -2.89 -6.49 3.20
C TYR A 86 -2.56 -7.38 2.01
N LEU A 87 -2.11 -6.78 0.93
CA LEU A 87 -1.55 -7.45 -0.24
C LEU A 87 -0.01 -7.35 -0.16
N PRO A 88 0.71 -8.46 0.11
CA PRO A 88 2.16 -8.45 0.12
C PRO A 88 2.73 -8.37 -1.30
N GLN A 89 3.98 -7.91 -1.42
CA GLN A 89 4.71 -7.81 -2.69
C GLN A 89 4.81 -9.16 -3.40
N GLU A 90 5.03 -10.24 -2.66
CA GLU A 90 5.11 -11.60 -3.18
C GLU A 90 4.10 -12.52 -2.51
N LEU A 91 3.61 -13.49 -3.27
CA LEU A 91 2.79 -14.57 -2.73
C LEU A 91 3.63 -15.38 -1.71
N GLU A 92 3.08 -15.64 -0.54
CA GLU A 92 3.77 -16.47 0.46
C GLU A 92 4.05 -17.86 -0.10
N HIS A 93 5.27 -18.36 0.11
CA HIS A 93 5.72 -19.68 -0.40
C HIS A 93 4.79 -20.83 -0.04
N LYS A 94 4.15 -20.80 1.13
CA LYS A 94 3.20 -21.83 1.58
C LYS A 94 1.97 -21.98 0.68
N HIS A 95 1.66 -20.96 -0.13
CA HIS A 95 0.51 -20.95 -1.04
C HIS A 95 0.89 -21.30 -2.50
N ALA A 96 2.19 -21.28 -2.83
CA ALA A 96 2.65 -21.39 -4.21
C ALA A 96 2.17 -22.68 -4.93
N GLU A 97 2.24 -23.81 -4.24
CA GLU A 97 1.89 -25.12 -4.79
C GLU A 97 0.40 -25.48 -4.64
N LYS A 98 -0.38 -24.68 -3.94
CA LYS A 98 -1.82 -24.88 -3.82
C LYS A 98 -2.53 -24.52 -5.10
N THR A 99 -3.57 -25.25 -5.42
CA THR A 99 -4.52 -24.82 -6.45
C THR A 99 -5.24 -23.55 -5.99
N VAL A 100 -5.73 -22.78 -6.93
CA VAL A 100 -6.51 -21.56 -6.64
C VAL A 100 -7.70 -21.90 -5.73
N TYR A 101 -8.40 -23.02 -6.00
CA TYR A 101 -9.51 -23.44 -5.15
C TYR A 101 -9.07 -23.77 -3.71
N GLU A 102 -7.97 -24.50 -3.53
CA GLU A 102 -7.41 -24.78 -2.20
C GLU A 102 -6.99 -23.50 -1.47
N TYR A 103 -6.41 -22.55 -2.19
CA TYR A 103 -6.05 -21.25 -1.62
C TYR A 103 -7.26 -20.50 -1.06
N PHE A 104 -8.36 -20.45 -1.79
CA PHE A 104 -9.60 -19.84 -1.29
C PHE A 104 -10.23 -20.62 -0.14
N CYS A 105 -10.18 -21.96 -0.17
CA CYS A 105 -10.75 -22.81 0.88
C CYS A 105 -10.06 -22.67 2.25
N GLU A 106 -8.90 -22.01 2.32
CA GLU A 106 -8.25 -21.68 3.61
C GLU A 106 -8.92 -20.55 4.36
N SER A 107 -9.76 -19.75 3.68
CA SER A 107 -10.46 -18.62 4.30
C SER A 107 -11.87 -19.01 4.70
N ASP A 108 -12.17 -18.86 5.98
CA ASP A 108 -13.55 -19.00 6.48
C ASP A 108 -14.50 -18.01 5.77
N ALA A 109 -13.98 -16.82 5.41
CA ALA A 109 -14.77 -15.83 4.69
C ALA A 109 -15.21 -16.33 3.31
N PHE A 110 -14.37 -17.11 2.60
CA PHE A 110 -14.76 -17.76 1.36
C PHE A 110 -15.80 -18.85 1.58
N LEU A 111 -15.59 -19.72 2.57
CA LEU A 111 -16.48 -20.85 2.86
C LEU A 111 -17.88 -20.40 3.32
N LEU A 112 -17.97 -19.23 3.93
CA LEU A 112 -19.22 -18.64 4.42
C LEU A 112 -19.82 -17.60 3.45
N ALA A 113 -19.12 -17.29 2.35
CA ALA A 113 -19.56 -16.28 1.38
C ALA A 113 -20.84 -16.71 0.67
N THR A 114 -21.75 -15.77 0.49
CA THR A 114 -22.94 -16.00 -0.35
C THR A 114 -22.55 -15.94 -1.84
N PRO A 115 -23.32 -16.62 -2.73
CA PRO A 115 -23.10 -16.54 -4.15
C PRO A 115 -23.08 -15.09 -4.70
N SER A 116 -23.88 -14.19 -4.12
CA SER A 116 -23.89 -12.77 -4.49
C SER A 116 -22.56 -12.09 -4.14
N GLN A 117 -22.03 -12.32 -2.95
CA GLN A 117 -20.72 -11.75 -2.53
C GLN A 117 -19.59 -12.22 -3.44
N LEU A 118 -19.54 -13.52 -3.76
CA LEU A 118 -18.54 -14.06 -4.69
C LEU A 118 -18.67 -13.43 -6.08
N HIS A 119 -19.91 -13.28 -6.58
CA HIS A 119 -20.17 -12.64 -7.86
C HIS A 119 -19.75 -11.18 -7.87
N ASP A 120 -20.13 -10.40 -6.88
CA ASP A 120 -19.87 -8.95 -6.81
C ASP A 120 -18.36 -8.67 -6.72
N ILE A 121 -17.62 -9.46 -5.93
CA ILE A 121 -16.16 -9.33 -5.83
C ILE A 121 -15.50 -9.72 -7.14
N ALA A 122 -15.84 -10.88 -7.72
CA ALA A 122 -15.28 -11.34 -8.99
C ALA A 122 -15.51 -10.30 -10.09
N GLN A 123 -16.72 -9.77 -10.20
CA GLN A 123 -17.09 -8.75 -11.18
C GLN A 123 -16.32 -7.44 -10.96
N GLY A 124 -16.17 -6.99 -9.71
CA GLY A 124 -15.36 -5.82 -9.35
C GLY A 124 -13.88 -5.96 -9.72
N LEU A 125 -13.38 -7.21 -9.77
CA LEU A 125 -12.03 -7.54 -10.21
C LEU A 125 -11.92 -7.81 -11.72
N GLY A 126 -13.03 -7.63 -12.47
CA GLY A 126 -13.07 -7.89 -13.92
C GLY A 126 -12.93 -9.37 -14.26
N SER A 127 -13.47 -10.25 -13.41
CA SER A 127 -13.44 -11.70 -13.53
C SER A 127 -14.84 -12.29 -13.31
N GLY A 128 -15.04 -13.56 -13.63
CA GLY A 128 -16.26 -14.28 -13.29
C GLY A 128 -16.06 -15.14 -12.05
N VAL A 129 -17.15 -15.72 -11.53
CA VAL A 129 -17.10 -16.60 -10.33
C VAL A 129 -16.25 -17.85 -10.52
N GLU A 130 -16.01 -18.26 -11.76
CA GLU A 130 -15.12 -19.37 -12.11
C GLU A 130 -13.68 -19.15 -11.64
N MET A 131 -13.28 -17.89 -11.35
CA MET A 131 -11.95 -17.59 -10.80
C MET A 131 -11.67 -18.33 -9.48
N TYR A 132 -12.68 -18.57 -8.65
CA TYR A 132 -12.51 -19.22 -7.35
C TYR A 132 -12.28 -20.75 -7.45
N TYR A 133 -12.67 -21.35 -8.57
CA TYR A 133 -12.74 -22.81 -8.73
C TYR A 133 -11.67 -23.37 -9.68
N GLN A 134 -10.61 -22.59 -9.95
CA GLN A 134 -9.52 -23.01 -10.81
C GLN A 134 -8.67 -24.09 -10.17
N THR A 135 -8.23 -25.07 -11.00
CA THR A 135 -7.40 -26.20 -10.57
C THR A 135 -5.90 -25.99 -10.81
N GLN A 136 -5.54 -24.89 -11.47
CA GLN A 136 -4.14 -24.51 -11.65
C GLN A 136 -3.53 -24.02 -10.32
N THR A 137 -2.21 -24.16 -10.16
CA THR A 137 -1.53 -23.73 -8.94
C THR A 137 -1.35 -22.22 -8.91
N MET A 138 -1.31 -21.65 -7.71
CA MET A 138 -1.08 -20.22 -7.51
C MET A 138 0.26 -19.74 -8.12
N SER A 139 1.29 -20.59 -8.13
CA SER A 139 2.59 -20.29 -8.75
C SER A 139 2.49 -20.17 -10.27
N SER A 140 1.59 -20.90 -10.92
CA SER A 140 1.44 -20.93 -12.38
C SER A 140 0.65 -19.75 -12.97
N LEU A 141 0.01 -18.95 -12.11
CA LEU A 141 -0.75 -17.78 -12.52
C LEU A 141 0.16 -16.67 -13.07
N SER A 142 -0.35 -15.90 -14.02
CA SER A 142 0.26 -14.63 -14.42
C SER A 142 0.29 -13.63 -13.25
N GLY A 143 1.18 -12.64 -13.30
CA GLY A 143 1.26 -11.59 -12.27
C GLY A 143 -0.10 -10.92 -11.99
N GLY A 144 -0.83 -10.59 -13.05
CA GLY A 144 -2.16 -9.99 -12.94
C GLY A 144 -3.22 -10.89 -12.30
N GLU A 145 -3.22 -12.17 -12.64
CA GLU A 145 -4.12 -13.15 -12.01
C GLU A 145 -3.80 -13.33 -10.53
N LYS A 146 -2.51 -13.45 -10.18
CA LYS A 146 -2.06 -13.56 -8.78
C LYS A 146 -2.59 -12.39 -7.94
N ILE A 147 -2.45 -11.17 -8.42
CA ILE A 147 -2.93 -9.99 -7.70
C ILE A 147 -4.45 -10.01 -7.57
N LYS A 148 -5.18 -10.31 -8.65
CA LYS A 148 -6.65 -10.37 -8.60
C LYS A 148 -7.15 -11.42 -7.61
N TYR A 149 -6.54 -12.59 -7.59
CA TYR A 149 -6.96 -13.69 -6.72
C TYR A 149 -6.62 -13.41 -5.26
N GLN A 150 -5.45 -12.84 -4.97
CA GLN A 150 -5.10 -12.38 -3.63
C GLN A 150 -6.03 -11.25 -3.16
N LEU A 151 -6.33 -10.28 -4.02
CA LEU A 151 -7.31 -9.22 -3.70
C LEU A 151 -8.71 -9.78 -3.48
N ALA A 152 -9.14 -10.79 -4.25
CA ALA A 152 -10.43 -11.45 -4.03
C ALA A 152 -10.49 -12.05 -2.62
N ALA A 153 -9.46 -12.78 -2.20
CA ALA A 153 -9.39 -13.36 -0.87
C ALA A 153 -9.43 -12.27 0.22
N ILE A 154 -8.68 -11.19 0.06
CA ILE A 154 -8.66 -10.06 0.98
C ILE A 154 -10.04 -9.37 1.05
N LEU A 155 -10.69 -9.14 -0.09
CA LEU A 155 -12.00 -8.47 -0.14
C LEU A 155 -13.13 -9.30 0.47
N LEU A 156 -13.02 -10.63 0.44
CA LEU A 156 -13.96 -11.51 1.14
C LEU A 156 -13.96 -11.28 2.66
N GLU A 157 -12.82 -10.93 3.24
CA GLU A 157 -12.71 -10.56 4.65
C GLU A 157 -13.34 -9.18 4.97
N GLN A 158 -13.89 -8.50 3.97
CA GLN A 158 -14.54 -7.19 4.08
C GLN A 158 -13.66 -6.15 4.80
N PRO A 159 -12.47 -5.86 4.28
CA PRO A 159 -11.58 -4.87 4.90
C PRO A 159 -12.20 -3.48 4.83
N SER A 160 -11.87 -2.65 5.83
CA SER A 160 -12.23 -1.23 5.84
C SER A 160 -11.12 -0.34 5.28
N ILE A 161 -9.91 -0.89 5.12
CA ILE A 161 -8.75 -0.25 4.50
C ILE A 161 -7.90 -1.31 3.80
N LEU A 162 -7.29 -0.95 2.67
CA LEU A 162 -6.35 -1.79 1.94
C LEU A 162 -4.93 -1.23 2.02
N LEU A 163 -3.97 -2.12 2.26
CA LEU A 163 -2.55 -1.85 2.17
C LEU A 163 -1.94 -2.73 1.08
N LEU A 164 -1.34 -2.10 0.05
CA LEU A 164 -0.83 -2.82 -1.13
C LEU A 164 0.68 -2.58 -1.26
N ASP A 165 1.47 -3.64 -1.18
CA ASP A 165 2.93 -3.58 -1.28
C ASP A 165 3.37 -3.88 -2.72
N GLU A 166 3.71 -2.85 -3.48
CA GLU A 166 4.15 -2.90 -4.87
C GLU A 166 3.22 -3.69 -5.82
N PRO A 167 1.90 -3.41 -5.83
CA PRO A 167 0.93 -4.21 -6.58
C PRO A 167 1.05 -4.06 -8.10
N SER A 168 1.88 -3.13 -8.58
CA SER A 168 2.11 -2.87 -10.01
C SER A 168 3.26 -3.67 -10.62
N ASN A 169 4.05 -4.39 -9.79
CA ASN A 169 5.19 -5.15 -10.28
C ASN A 169 4.76 -6.30 -11.19
N ASP A 170 5.49 -6.50 -12.29
CA ASP A 170 5.28 -7.57 -13.27
C ASP A 170 3.89 -7.60 -13.92
N LEU A 171 3.18 -6.46 -13.94
CA LEU A 171 1.90 -6.35 -14.61
C LEU A 171 2.03 -5.92 -16.07
N ASP A 172 1.21 -6.52 -16.93
CA ASP A 172 1.00 -6.00 -18.27
C ASP A 172 0.17 -4.70 -18.25
N ILE A 173 0.20 -3.96 -19.35
CA ILE A 173 -0.47 -2.66 -19.48
C ILE A 173 -1.97 -2.73 -19.20
N ARG A 174 -2.63 -3.83 -19.57
CA ARG A 174 -4.09 -3.98 -19.36
C ARG A 174 -4.41 -4.20 -17.89
N THR A 175 -3.61 -5.03 -17.22
CA THR A 175 -3.76 -5.29 -15.79
C THR A 175 -3.40 -4.05 -14.97
N LEU A 176 -2.40 -3.29 -15.39
CA LEU A 176 -2.05 -2.02 -14.76
C LEU A 176 -3.20 -1.00 -14.87
N ALA A 177 -3.81 -0.86 -16.04
CA ALA A 177 -4.98 0.01 -16.23
C ALA A 177 -6.18 -0.45 -15.39
N TRP A 178 -6.36 -1.77 -15.24
CA TRP A 178 -7.38 -2.31 -14.33
C TRP A 178 -7.06 -1.96 -12.86
N LEU A 179 -5.81 -2.14 -12.41
CA LEU A 179 -5.38 -1.81 -11.04
C LEU A 179 -5.57 -0.32 -10.74
N GLU A 180 -5.23 0.55 -11.69
CA GLU A 180 -5.46 1.99 -11.61
C GLU A 180 -6.95 2.30 -11.35
N ASN A 181 -7.84 1.72 -12.15
CA ASN A 181 -9.27 1.89 -11.99
C ASN A 181 -9.77 1.32 -10.66
N PHE A 182 -9.27 0.15 -10.24
CA PHE A 182 -9.59 -0.46 -8.96
C PHE A 182 -9.24 0.47 -7.78
N ILE A 183 -8.03 1.05 -7.77
CA ILE A 183 -7.62 1.98 -6.72
C ILE A 183 -8.50 3.24 -6.75
N LYS A 184 -8.75 3.79 -7.93
CA LYS A 184 -9.52 5.02 -8.14
C LYS A 184 -10.97 4.90 -7.68
N GLU A 185 -11.63 3.81 -8.05
CA GLU A 185 -13.04 3.55 -7.77
C GLU A 185 -13.31 2.99 -6.37
N SER A 186 -12.27 2.54 -5.68
CA SER A 186 -12.39 1.98 -4.33
C SER A 186 -13.06 2.96 -3.36
N LYS A 187 -14.07 2.48 -2.63
CA LYS A 187 -14.80 3.26 -1.62
C LYS A 187 -14.10 3.29 -0.26
N ILE A 188 -13.12 2.43 -0.06
CA ILE A 188 -12.30 2.41 1.16
C ILE A 188 -10.94 3.04 0.88
N PRO A 189 -10.25 3.58 1.90
CA PRO A 189 -8.92 4.12 1.74
C PRO A 189 -7.93 3.04 1.34
N ILE A 190 -6.94 3.44 0.57
CA ILE A 190 -5.85 2.57 0.14
C ILE A 190 -4.53 3.26 0.45
N ILE A 191 -3.62 2.53 1.11
CA ILE A 191 -2.21 2.89 1.23
C ILE A 191 -1.44 1.92 0.34
N TYR A 192 -0.62 2.44 -0.56
CA TYR A 192 0.11 1.56 -1.48
C TYR A 192 1.53 2.06 -1.75
N ILE A 193 2.40 1.12 -2.08
CA ILE A 193 3.75 1.38 -2.56
C ILE A 193 3.75 1.14 -4.06
N SER A 194 4.30 2.04 -4.84
CA SER A 194 4.53 1.84 -6.27
C SER A 194 5.70 2.69 -6.78
N HIS A 195 6.34 2.20 -7.82
CA HIS A 195 7.32 2.92 -8.62
C HIS A 195 6.77 3.35 -9.98
N ASP A 196 5.54 2.97 -10.31
CA ASP A 196 4.88 3.36 -11.55
C ASP A 196 4.32 4.78 -11.47
N GLU A 197 4.96 5.70 -12.19
CA GLU A 197 4.58 7.12 -12.17
C GLU A 197 3.17 7.37 -12.71
N THR A 198 2.71 6.56 -13.67
CA THR A 198 1.37 6.69 -14.26
C THR A 198 0.31 6.32 -13.24
N LEU A 199 0.50 5.19 -12.55
CA LEU A 199 -0.37 4.77 -11.46
C LEU A 199 -0.42 5.83 -10.36
N LEU A 200 0.75 6.34 -9.93
CA LEU A 200 0.84 7.39 -8.90
C LEU A 200 0.11 8.67 -9.32
N ALA A 201 0.35 9.16 -10.55
CA ALA A 201 -0.27 10.37 -11.06
C ALA A 201 -1.80 10.28 -11.13
N ASN A 202 -2.31 9.12 -11.52
CA ASN A 202 -3.73 8.92 -11.74
C ASN A 202 -4.53 8.58 -10.48
N THR A 203 -3.88 8.13 -9.40
CA THR A 203 -4.60 7.58 -8.24
C THR A 203 -4.29 8.27 -6.92
N ALA A 204 -3.05 8.73 -6.69
CA ALA A 204 -2.64 9.28 -5.39
C ALA A 204 -3.25 10.66 -5.11
N ASN A 205 -3.79 10.85 -3.90
CA ASN A 205 -4.19 12.16 -3.38
C ASN A 205 -3.38 12.58 -2.14
N CYS A 206 -2.52 11.70 -1.66
CA CYS A 206 -1.56 11.98 -0.61
C CYS A 206 -0.26 11.22 -0.89
N ILE A 207 0.87 11.90 -0.74
CA ILE A 207 2.21 11.33 -0.95
C ILE A 207 2.94 11.26 0.37
N VAL A 208 3.46 10.08 0.71
CA VAL A 208 4.42 9.85 1.79
C VAL A 208 5.75 9.48 1.16
N HIS A 209 6.69 10.42 1.15
CA HIS A 209 8.01 10.17 0.59
C HIS A 209 9.01 9.84 1.70
N LEU A 210 9.59 8.65 1.63
CA LEU A 210 10.66 8.19 2.52
C LEU A 210 12.01 8.35 1.85
N GLU A 211 12.93 9.05 2.52
CA GLU A 211 14.28 9.32 2.05
C GLU A 211 15.31 8.89 3.11
N LEU A 212 16.41 8.33 2.66
CA LEU A 212 17.61 8.14 3.47
C LEU A 212 18.68 9.11 2.96
N VAL A 213 18.93 10.18 3.71
CA VAL A 213 19.90 11.22 3.38
C VAL A 213 21.25 10.97 4.07
N LYS A 214 22.25 11.84 3.82
CA LYS A 214 23.60 11.74 4.39
C LYS A 214 24.24 10.34 4.24
N ARG A 215 24.32 9.86 3.00
CA ARG A 215 24.84 8.51 2.67
C ARG A 215 24.02 7.38 3.30
N LYS A 216 22.70 7.55 3.36
CA LYS A 216 21.73 6.58 3.90
C LYS A 216 21.82 6.36 5.42
N THR A 217 22.30 7.33 6.17
CA THR A 217 22.39 7.24 7.63
C THR A 217 21.28 7.95 8.39
N GLU A 218 20.58 8.89 7.74
CA GLU A 218 19.56 9.71 8.37
C GLU A 218 18.23 9.55 7.64
N ALA A 219 17.21 9.10 8.36
CA ALA A 219 15.86 8.97 7.82
C ALA A 219 15.17 10.35 7.76
N ARG A 220 14.55 10.62 6.64
CA ARG A 220 13.69 11.78 6.43
C ARG A 220 12.41 11.33 5.77
N HIS A 221 11.30 11.94 6.14
CA HIS A 221 10.04 11.75 5.45
C HIS A 221 9.39 13.08 5.11
N THR A 222 8.56 13.06 4.08
CA THR A 222 7.73 14.20 3.67
C THR A 222 6.33 13.69 3.40
N ILE A 223 5.32 14.31 4.02
CA ILE A 223 3.91 13.96 3.83
C ILE A 223 3.22 15.17 3.21
N MET A 224 2.59 14.96 2.05
CA MET A 224 1.88 16.00 1.32
C MET A 224 0.51 15.50 0.85
N ASN A 225 -0.55 16.19 1.24
CA ASN A 225 -1.93 15.92 0.80
C ASN A 225 -2.18 16.54 -0.59
N ILE A 226 -1.45 16.08 -1.57
CA ILE A 226 -1.49 16.53 -2.98
C ILE A 226 -1.31 15.32 -3.90
N GLY A 227 -1.75 15.47 -5.15
CA GLY A 227 -1.48 14.47 -6.20
C GLY A 227 -0.01 14.41 -6.60
N TYR A 228 0.37 13.31 -7.26
CA TYR A 228 1.78 13.02 -7.59
C TYR A 228 2.42 14.07 -8.51
N ASP A 229 1.70 14.58 -9.52
CA ASP A 229 2.24 15.58 -10.44
C ASP A 229 2.59 16.89 -9.71
N ALA A 230 1.69 17.37 -8.85
CA ALA A 230 1.94 18.55 -8.02
C ALA A 230 3.12 18.33 -7.07
N TYR A 231 3.25 17.13 -6.53
CA TYR A 231 4.40 16.72 -5.71
C TYR A 231 5.70 16.79 -6.53
N LYS A 232 5.74 16.25 -7.76
CA LYS A 232 6.93 16.30 -8.65
C LYS A 232 7.34 17.73 -8.94
N GLU A 233 6.40 18.60 -9.29
CA GLU A 233 6.69 20.01 -9.54
C GLU A 233 7.32 20.71 -8.32
N LEU A 234 6.79 20.47 -7.13
CA LEU A 234 7.34 21.05 -5.89
C LEU A 234 8.76 20.54 -5.62
N ARG A 235 9.01 19.24 -5.82
CA ARG A 235 10.34 18.64 -5.64
C ARG A 235 11.36 19.22 -6.64
N ASN A 236 10.99 19.36 -7.88
CA ASN A 236 11.86 19.94 -8.91
C ASN A 236 12.24 21.38 -8.58
N LYS A 237 11.27 22.21 -8.16
CA LYS A 237 11.54 23.59 -7.73
C LYS A 237 12.47 23.67 -6.51
N GLN A 238 12.28 22.77 -5.54
CA GLN A 238 13.16 22.69 -4.36
C GLN A 238 14.59 22.29 -4.76
N PHE A 239 14.74 21.32 -5.66
CA PHE A 239 16.05 20.88 -6.16
C PHE A 239 16.76 21.98 -6.94
N GLU A 240 16.06 22.67 -7.83
CA GLU A 240 16.62 23.80 -8.58
C GLU A 240 17.11 24.91 -7.63
N LYS A 241 16.32 25.26 -6.61
CA LYS A 241 16.73 26.23 -5.61
C LYS A 241 18.00 25.80 -4.86
N GLN A 242 18.06 24.55 -4.40
CA GLN A 242 19.25 24.02 -3.71
C GLN A 242 20.49 24.07 -4.61
N MET A 243 20.35 23.79 -5.91
CA MET A 243 21.47 23.87 -6.88
C MET A 243 21.96 25.30 -7.05
N ILE A 244 21.06 26.26 -7.12
CA ILE A 244 21.41 27.69 -7.22
C ILE A 244 22.13 28.17 -5.95
N ASP A 245 21.59 27.82 -4.78
CA ASP A 245 22.18 28.18 -3.49
C ASP A 245 23.60 27.59 -3.34
N ALA A 246 23.77 26.30 -3.64
CA ALA A 246 25.09 25.64 -3.62
C ALA A 246 26.10 26.22 -4.63
N GLN A 247 25.63 26.70 -5.81
CA GLN A 247 26.50 27.39 -6.78
C GLN A 247 26.90 28.78 -6.31
N SER A 248 26.01 29.47 -5.60
CA SER A 248 26.31 30.81 -5.06
C SER A 248 27.32 30.74 -3.92
N GLU A 249 27.22 29.75 -3.03
CA GLU A 249 28.19 29.50 -1.96
C GLU A 249 29.60 29.24 -2.52
N ARG A 250 29.71 28.35 -3.56
CA ARG A 250 31.01 28.05 -4.21
C ARG A 250 31.69 29.22 -4.94
N ARG A 251 30.94 30.31 -5.21
CA ARG A 251 31.49 31.51 -5.83
C ARG A 251 31.96 32.57 -4.82
N GLN A 252 31.62 32.38 -3.54
CA GLN A 252 31.99 33.28 -2.44
C GLN A 252 33.26 32.82 -1.68
N ASP A 253 33.63 31.54 -1.87
CA ASP A 253 34.91 30.95 -1.45
C ASP A 253 35.96 31.09 -2.55
#